data_dd166983c185e08e63559a2998eb0605
#
_entry.id   dd166983c185e08e63559a2998eb0605
#
_cell.length_a   1.000
_cell.length_b   1.000
_cell.length_c   1.000
_cell.angle_alpha   90.00
_cell.angle_beta   90.00
_cell.angle_gamma   90.00
#
_symmetry.space_group_name_H-M   'P 1'
#
loop_
_entity.id
_entity.type
_entity.pdbx_description
1 polymer ?
#
loop_
_entity_poly.entity_id
_entity_poly.type
_entity_poly.pdbx_seq_one_letter_code
_entity_poly.pdbx_strand_id
1 'polypeptide(L)'
;MNKEKRKQIELDKKLSRIWQSYKDVKKEKQLELTNHSFSFRIDNIGAGWEYVHFVLDDQSHDFRISYIGPGVSDFVRYSTHLEKNETGTFTWYDEPGEYNWLLSRRDDVIYIEAPFCKNGFFLIYDYFKDRVNEGWEIGILRMYTNIKVTGEDE
;
A
#
# COMPACT_ATOMS: atom_id res chain seq x y z
N MET A 1 -1.19 31.28 7.98
CA MET A 1 -0.95 29.83 8.01
C MET A 1 -0.34 29.39 6.69
N ASN A 2 0.75 28.62 6.74
CA ASN A 2 1.39 28.17 5.50
C ASN A 2 0.63 27.03 4.83
N LYS A 3 0.99 26.75 3.60
CA LYS A 3 0.33 25.78 2.74
C LYS A 3 0.38 24.35 3.30
N GLU A 4 1.52 23.96 3.87
CA GLU A 4 1.70 22.61 4.43
C GLU A 4 0.81 22.39 5.65
N LYS A 5 0.71 23.39 6.50
CA LYS A 5 -0.13 23.35 7.69
C LYS A 5 -1.61 23.22 7.34
N ARG A 6 -2.04 23.95 6.30
CA ARG A 6 -3.42 23.87 5.80
C ARG A 6 -3.75 22.47 5.25
N LYS A 7 -2.83 21.89 4.49
CA LYS A 7 -2.98 20.54 3.95
C LYS A 7 -3.12 19.51 5.07
N GLN A 8 -2.30 19.65 6.12
CA GLN A 8 -2.35 18.73 7.26
C GLN A 8 -3.69 18.83 8.00
N ILE A 9 -4.18 20.04 8.20
CA ILE A 9 -5.48 20.25 8.86
C ILE A 9 -6.61 19.64 8.02
N GLU A 10 -6.58 19.82 6.72
CA GLU A 10 -7.58 19.25 5.82
C GLU A 10 -7.55 17.73 5.82
N LEU A 11 -6.35 17.15 5.81
CA LEU A 11 -6.17 15.70 5.89
C LEU A 11 -6.73 15.16 7.21
N ASP A 12 -6.39 15.81 8.33
CA ASP A 12 -6.87 15.41 9.65
C ASP A 12 -8.41 15.45 9.73
N LYS A 13 -9.02 16.48 9.16
CA LYS A 13 -10.49 16.59 9.10
C LYS A 13 -11.10 15.49 8.25
N LYS A 14 -10.50 15.22 7.09
CA LYS A 14 -10.94 14.16 6.19
C LYS A 14 -10.91 12.81 6.89
N LEU A 15 -9.79 12.49 7.52
CA LEU A 15 -9.61 11.23 8.23
C LEU A 15 -10.54 11.10 9.43
N SER A 16 -10.77 12.20 10.16
CA SER A 16 -11.73 12.19 11.27
C SER A 16 -13.13 11.82 10.79
N ARG A 17 -13.56 12.36 9.65
CA ARG A 17 -14.86 12.02 9.08
C ARG A 17 -14.94 10.55 8.63
N ILE A 18 -13.88 10.07 7.99
CA ILE A 18 -13.81 8.68 7.49
C ILE A 18 -13.90 7.70 8.67
N TRP A 19 -13.07 7.91 9.70
CA TRP A 19 -13.07 7.04 10.87
C TRP A 19 -14.35 7.14 11.69
N GLN A 20 -14.94 8.33 11.77
CA GLN A 20 -16.22 8.49 12.46
C GLN A 20 -17.32 7.73 11.73
N SER A 21 -17.37 7.82 10.40
CA SER A 21 -18.33 7.06 9.59
C SER A 21 -18.16 5.56 9.79
N TYR A 22 -16.91 5.08 9.89
CA TYR A 22 -16.64 3.67 10.17
C TYR A 22 -17.17 3.26 11.55
N LYS A 23 -16.94 4.09 12.56
CA LYS A 23 -17.41 3.82 13.93
C LYS A 23 -18.93 3.84 14.05
N ASP A 24 -19.60 4.68 13.27
CA ASP A 24 -21.03 4.89 13.38
C ASP A 24 -21.87 3.74 12.79
N VAL A 25 -21.27 2.88 11.97
CA VAL A 25 -21.99 1.74 11.43
C VAL A 25 -21.98 0.56 12.38
N LYS A 26 -22.95 -0.33 12.23
CA LYS A 26 -23.05 -1.55 13.05
C LYS A 26 -21.86 -2.47 12.79
N LYS A 27 -21.56 -3.33 13.76
CA LYS A 27 -20.43 -4.25 13.70
C LYS A 27 -20.45 -5.13 12.45
N GLU A 28 -21.62 -5.62 12.06
CA GLU A 28 -21.75 -6.43 10.84
C GLU A 28 -21.34 -5.65 9.61
N LYS A 29 -21.70 -4.36 9.55
CA LYS A 29 -21.31 -3.49 8.44
C LYS A 29 -19.81 -3.19 8.46
N GLN A 30 -19.21 -3.03 9.65
CA GLN A 30 -17.77 -2.86 9.79
C GLN A 30 -17.04 -4.08 9.23
N LEU A 31 -17.52 -5.29 9.52
CA LEU A 31 -16.95 -6.53 8.97
C LEU A 31 -17.03 -6.57 7.46
N GLU A 32 -18.15 -6.14 6.89
CA GLU A 32 -18.30 -6.04 5.43
C GLU A 32 -17.31 -5.04 4.83
N LEU A 33 -17.13 -3.89 5.47
CA LEU A 33 -16.24 -2.83 4.98
C LEU A 33 -14.78 -3.28 4.95
N THR A 34 -14.38 -4.20 5.82
CA THR A 34 -13.02 -4.73 5.87
C THR A 34 -12.86 -6.06 5.11
N ASN A 35 -13.94 -6.61 4.55
CA ASN A 35 -13.92 -7.91 3.92
C ASN A 35 -13.57 -7.81 2.43
N HIS A 36 -12.35 -7.33 2.14
CA HIS A 36 -11.81 -7.31 0.80
C HIS A 36 -10.73 -8.37 0.68
N SER A 37 -10.55 -8.87 -0.54
CA SER A 37 -9.41 -9.71 -0.89
C SER A 37 -8.32 -8.80 -1.43
N PHE A 38 -7.12 -8.92 -0.89
CA PHE A 38 -5.99 -8.08 -1.28
C PHE A 38 -4.75 -8.94 -1.47
N SER A 39 -4.00 -8.69 -2.54
CA SER A 39 -2.70 -9.30 -2.73
C SER A 39 -1.72 -8.30 -3.35
N PHE A 40 -0.46 -8.56 -3.11
CA PHE A 40 0.66 -7.77 -3.58
C PHE A 40 1.74 -8.71 -4.10
N ARG A 41 2.36 -8.32 -5.21
CA ARG A 41 3.44 -9.11 -5.80
C ARG A 41 4.45 -8.16 -6.43
N ILE A 42 5.74 -8.50 -6.27
CA ILE A 42 6.80 -7.85 -7.03
C ILE A 42 7.05 -8.69 -8.27
N ASP A 43 6.96 -8.08 -9.45
CA ASP A 43 7.24 -8.78 -10.70
C ASP A 43 8.71 -8.64 -11.11
N ASN A 44 9.31 -7.46 -10.88
CA ASN A 44 10.71 -7.24 -11.22
C ASN A 44 11.28 -6.03 -10.47
N ILE A 45 12.58 -6.08 -10.16
CA ILE A 45 13.36 -4.96 -9.62
C ILE A 45 14.67 -4.93 -10.40
N GLY A 46 15.00 -3.78 -10.98
CA GLY A 46 16.28 -3.61 -11.66
C GLY A 46 16.24 -2.54 -12.73
N ALA A 47 17.42 -2.18 -13.25
CA ALA A 47 17.58 -1.21 -14.33
C ALA A 47 16.88 0.14 -14.09
N GLY A 48 16.80 0.58 -12.82
CA GLY A 48 16.17 1.85 -12.46
C GLY A 48 14.66 1.81 -12.31
N TRP A 49 14.05 0.64 -12.50
CA TRP A 49 12.60 0.47 -12.43
C TRP A 49 12.22 -0.73 -11.59
N GLU A 50 11.08 -0.60 -10.90
CA GLU A 50 10.47 -1.68 -10.15
C GLU A 50 9.06 -1.91 -10.68
N TYR A 51 8.64 -3.17 -10.77
CA TYR A 51 7.32 -3.54 -11.28
C TYR A 51 6.57 -4.28 -10.19
N VAL A 52 5.37 -3.81 -9.88
CA VAL A 52 4.52 -4.37 -8.84
C VAL A 52 3.13 -4.65 -9.37
N HIS A 53 2.49 -5.62 -8.75
CA HIS A 53 1.16 -6.06 -9.11
C HIS A 53 0.30 -6.12 -7.86
N PHE A 54 -0.87 -5.48 -7.91
CA PHE A 54 -1.86 -5.52 -6.83
C PHE A 54 -3.14 -6.14 -7.34
N VAL A 55 -3.81 -6.88 -6.46
CA VAL A 55 -5.18 -7.33 -6.71
C VAL A 55 -6.03 -6.87 -5.53
N LEU A 56 -7.10 -6.14 -5.83
CA LEU A 56 -8.12 -5.78 -4.83
C LEU A 56 -9.43 -6.38 -5.30
N ASP A 57 -9.95 -7.31 -4.51
CA ASP A 57 -11.08 -8.16 -4.86
C ASP A 57 -10.78 -8.92 -6.16
N ASP A 58 -11.47 -8.66 -7.24
CA ASP A 58 -11.23 -9.35 -8.53
C ASP A 58 -10.54 -8.45 -9.56
N GLN A 59 -10.04 -7.29 -9.15
CA GLN A 59 -9.41 -6.33 -10.07
C GLN A 59 -7.91 -6.27 -9.89
N SER A 60 -7.19 -6.38 -11.00
CA SER A 60 -5.72 -6.37 -11.05
C SER A 60 -5.20 -5.01 -11.48
N HIS A 61 -4.08 -4.59 -10.88
CA HIS A 61 -3.44 -3.31 -11.16
C HIS A 61 -1.92 -3.47 -11.17
N ASP A 62 -1.29 -3.04 -12.25
CA ASP A 62 0.17 -3.10 -12.41
C ASP A 62 0.76 -1.69 -12.40
N PHE A 63 1.91 -1.53 -11.74
CA PHE A 63 2.62 -0.26 -11.71
C PHE A 63 4.09 -0.46 -11.99
N ARG A 64 4.65 0.49 -12.72
CA ARG A 64 6.09 0.64 -12.90
C ARG A 64 6.53 1.84 -12.07
N ILE A 65 7.54 1.64 -11.23
CA ILE A 65 7.97 2.65 -10.26
C ILE A 65 9.44 2.96 -10.50
N SER A 66 9.76 4.26 -10.55
CA SER A 66 11.13 4.75 -10.69
C SER A 66 11.85 4.72 -9.35
N TYR A 67 13.18 4.55 -9.37
CA TYR A 67 14.02 4.68 -8.19
C TYR A 67 14.19 6.12 -7.71
N ILE A 68 13.60 7.11 -8.38
CA ILE A 68 13.65 8.50 -7.96
C ILE A 68 12.60 8.74 -6.87
N GLY A 69 12.88 8.33 -5.66
CA GLY A 69 11.95 8.48 -4.54
C GLY A 69 11.76 7.17 -3.82
N PRO A 70 10.74 7.06 -2.96
CA PRO A 70 10.46 5.83 -2.23
C PRO A 70 10.18 4.67 -3.19
N GLY A 71 10.91 3.57 -3.02
CA GLY A 71 10.72 2.38 -3.82
C GLY A 71 9.79 1.37 -3.16
N VAL A 72 9.75 0.18 -3.74
CA VAL A 72 8.89 -0.90 -3.23
C VAL A 72 9.34 -1.35 -1.85
N SER A 73 10.66 -1.43 -1.58
CA SER A 73 11.15 -1.83 -0.26
C SER A 73 10.72 -0.84 0.83
N ASP A 74 10.68 0.46 0.52
CA ASP A 74 10.20 1.48 1.46
C ASP A 74 8.71 1.30 1.73
N PHE A 75 7.93 1.03 0.69
CA PHE A 75 6.50 0.73 0.82
C PHE A 75 6.27 -0.46 1.76
N VAL A 76 7.00 -1.55 1.54
CA VAL A 76 6.88 -2.77 2.36
C VAL A 76 7.22 -2.46 3.81
N ARG A 77 8.37 -1.81 4.04
CA ARG A 77 8.81 -1.48 5.40
C ARG A 77 7.81 -0.57 6.11
N TYR A 78 7.36 0.48 5.45
CA TYR A 78 6.41 1.42 6.03
C TYR A 78 5.07 0.75 6.32
N SER A 79 4.53 0.02 5.34
CA SER A 79 3.22 -0.61 5.45
C SER A 79 3.16 -1.67 6.54
N THR A 80 4.24 -2.42 6.72
CA THR A 80 4.27 -3.55 7.67
C THR A 80 4.68 -3.16 9.07
N HIS A 81 5.11 -1.90 9.29
CA HIS A 81 5.53 -1.39 10.60
C HIS A 81 4.70 -0.20 11.05
N LEU A 82 3.51 -0.04 10.49
CA LEU A 82 2.61 1.05 10.88
C LEU A 82 2.12 0.80 12.31
N GLU A 83 2.32 1.79 13.17
CA GLU A 83 1.88 1.69 14.56
C GLU A 83 0.38 1.98 14.68
N LYS A 84 -0.19 1.60 15.83
CA LYS A 84 -1.58 1.91 16.12
C LYS A 84 -1.78 3.43 16.09
N ASN A 85 -2.85 3.86 15.45
CA ASN A 85 -3.21 5.28 15.32
C ASN A 85 -2.21 6.12 14.54
N GLU A 86 -1.41 5.47 13.70
CA GLU A 86 -0.47 6.16 12.81
C GLU A 86 -1.08 6.40 11.43
N THR A 87 -0.80 7.57 10.88
CA THR A 87 -1.21 7.95 9.53
C THR A 87 0.00 8.48 8.77
N GLY A 88 0.10 8.12 7.50
CA GLY A 88 1.17 8.63 6.67
C GLY A 88 0.80 8.60 5.20
N THR A 89 1.56 9.37 4.45
CA THR A 89 1.42 9.47 3.00
C THR A 89 2.77 9.25 2.36
N PHE A 90 2.77 8.71 1.16
CA PHE A 90 3.98 8.65 0.35
C PHE A 90 3.59 8.65 -1.13
N THR A 91 4.59 8.89 -1.99
CA THR A 91 4.37 9.01 -3.42
C THR A 91 5.38 8.14 -4.16
N TRP A 92 4.88 7.36 -5.11
CA TRP A 92 5.70 6.66 -6.10
C TRP A 92 5.73 7.49 -7.38
N TYR A 93 6.82 7.37 -8.13
CA TYR A 93 7.02 8.11 -9.38
C TYR A 93 7.25 7.13 -10.53
N ASP A 94 6.63 7.41 -11.68
CA ASP A 94 6.89 6.66 -12.91
C ASP A 94 7.40 7.55 -14.04
N GLU A 95 7.78 8.79 -13.70
CA GLU A 95 8.28 9.80 -14.60
C GLU A 95 7.56 9.83 -15.98
N PRO A 96 6.70 10.85 -16.20
CA PRO A 96 6.48 12.03 -15.34
C PRO A 96 5.37 11.91 -14.31
N GLY A 97 4.75 10.74 -14.16
CA GLY A 97 3.58 10.57 -13.30
C GLY A 97 3.90 10.39 -11.83
N GLU A 98 2.87 10.54 -11.02
CA GLU A 98 2.93 10.34 -9.57
C GLU A 98 1.79 9.43 -9.14
N TYR A 99 2.07 8.53 -8.18
CA TYR A 99 1.08 7.65 -7.56
C TYR A 99 1.08 7.89 -6.06
N ASN A 100 0.01 8.50 -5.55
CA ASN A 100 -0.09 8.89 -4.15
C ASN A 100 -0.78 7.81 -3.31
N TRP A 101 -0.22 7.56 -2.14
CA TRP A 101 -0.73 6.63 -1.16
C TRP A 101 -1.05 7.34 0.15
N LEU A 102 -2.14 6.95 0.78
CA LEU A 102 -2.50 7.35 2.14
C LEU A 102 -2.79 6.08 2.93
N LEU A 103 -2.10 5.91 4.05
CA LEU A 103 -2.33 4.81 4.98
C LEU A 103 -2.69 5.40 6.34
N SER A 104 -3.81 4.97 6.90
CA SER A 104 -4.24 5.40 8.22
C SER A 104 -4.68 4.19 9.02
N ARG A 105 -3.96 3.89 10.09
CA ARG A 105 -4.27 2.75 10.94
C ARG A 105 -4.89 3.23 12.25
N ARG A 106 -6.01 2.60 12.66
CA ARG A 106 -6.57 2.74 14.00
C ARG A 106 -6.81 1.35 14.56
N ASP A 107 -6.08 1.03 15.62
CA ASP A 107 -6.08 -0.31 16.25
C ASP A 107 -5.86 -1.41 15.20
N ASP A 108 -6.84 -2.27 14.98
CA ASP A 108 -6.71 -3.44 14.13
C ASP A 108 -7.15 -3.21 12.68
N VAL A 109 -7.56 -1.99 12.36
CA VAL A 109 -8.09 -1.65 11.03
C VAL A 109 -7.23 -0.61 10.35
N ILE A 110 -7.00 -0.78 9.06
CA ILE A 110 -6.31 0.21 8.22
C ILE A 110 -7.24 0.72 7.13
N TYR A 111 -7.21 2.04 6.94
CA TYR A 111 -7.86 2.71 5.82
C TYR A 111 -6.78 3.06 4.79
N ILE A 112 -7.02 2.75 3.54
CA ILE A 112 -6.03 2.89 2.46
C ILE A 112 -6.65 3.67 1.31
N GLU A 113 -5.96 4.73 0.85
CA GLU A 113 -6.18 5.31 -0.46
C GLU A 113 -4.96 4.99 -1.30
N ALA A 114 -5.18 4.29 -2.40
CA ALA A 114 -4.12 3.81 -3.28
C ALA A 114 -4.34 4.36 -4.68
N PRO A 115 -3.30 4.35 -5.54
CA PRO A 115 -3.47 4.79 -6.93
C PRO A 115 -4.58 4.05 -7.67
N PHE A 116 -4.81 2.78 -7.33
CA PHE A 116 -5.85 1.96 -7.96
C PHE A 116 -7.20 2.04 -7.25
N CYS A 117 -7.29 2.74 -6.12
CA CYS A 117 -8.54 2.91 -5.38
C CYS A 117 -8.51 4.23 -4.61
N LYS A 118 -8.76 5.31 -5.32
CA LYS A 118 -8.65 6.68 -4.76
C LYS A 118 -9.73 7.00 -3.76
N ASN A 119 -10.88 6.32 -3.84
CA ASN A 119 -11.97 6.50 -2.89
C ASN A 119 -11.71 5.82 -1.55
N GLY A 120 -10.69 4.98 -1.50
CA GLY A 120 -10.27 4.33 -0.28
C GLY A 120 -11.04 3.07 0.05
N PHE A 121 -10.44 2.26 0.91
CA PHE A 121 -11.03 1.02 1.40
C PHE A 121 -10.42 0.66 2.75
N PHE A 122 -11.10 -0.21 3.49
CA PHE A 122 -10.63 -0.70 4.78
C PHE A 122 -10.21 -2.16 4.68
N LEU A 123 -9.20 -2.50 5.46
CA LEU A 123 -8.77 -3.89 5.66
C LEU A 123 -8.46 -4.10 7.15
N ILE A 124 -8.50 -5.34 7.58
CA ILE A 124 -7.89 -5.71 8.87
C ILE A 124 -6.39 -5.55 8.71
N TYR A 125 -5.74 -4.84 9.63
CA TYR A 125 -4.34 -4.49 9.47
C TYR A 125 -3.43 -5.71 9.37
N ASP A 126 -3.62 -6.72 10.22
CA ASP A 126 -2.79 -7.93 10.19
C ASP A 126 -2.90 -8.65 8.87
N TYR A 127 -4.09 -8.71 8.28
CA TYR A 127 -4.29 -9.30 6.96
C TYR A 127 -3.51 -8.52 5.89
N PHE A 128 -3.61 -7.20 5.89
CA PHE A 128 -2.87 -6.34 4.95
C PHE A 128 -1.36 -6.53 5.10
N LYS A 129 -0.88 -6.47 6.33
CA LYS A 129 0.54 -6.65 6.65
C LYS A 129 1.05 -8.00 6.15
N ASP A 130 0.31 -9.07 6.40
CA ASP A 130 0.69 -10.42 5.99
C ASP A 130 0.72 -10.54 4.46
N ARG A 131 -0.25 -9.95 3.77
CA ARG A 131 -0.29 -9.98 2.30
C ARG A 131 0.89 -9.21 1.69
N VAL A 132 1.25 -8.07 2.26
CA VAL A 132 2.39 -7.28 1.80
C VAL A 132 3.70 -8.05 2.01
N ASN A 133 3.90 -8.60 3.21
CA ASN A 133 5.10 -9.39 3.53
C ASN A 133 5.21 -10.60 2.63
N GLU A 134 4.14 -11.33 2.42
CA GLU A 134 4.11 -12.52 1.57
C GLU A 134 4.49 -12.18 0.13
N GLY A 135 3.92 -11.11 -0.41
CA GLY A 135 4.24 -10.68 -1.77
C GLY A 135 5.70 -10.26 -1.93
N TRP A 136 6.25 -9.61 -0.92
CA TRP A 136 7.65 -9.23 -0.89
C TRP A 136 8.57 -10.46 -0.85
N GLU A 137 8.33 -11.38 0.09
CA GLU A 137 9.15 -12.57 0.29
C GLU A 137 9.14 -13.47 -0.95
N ILE A 138 7.96 -13.73 -1.51
CA ILE A 138 7.83 -14.57 -2.71
C ILE A 138 8.51 -13.91 -3.90
N GLY A 139 8.34 -12.60 -4.06
CA GLY A 139 8.95 -11.85 -5.16
C GLY A 139 10.46 -11.87 -5.11
N ILE A 140 11.05 -11.63 -3.94
CA ILE A 140 12.49 -11.67 -3.74
C ILE A 140 13.04 -13.09 -3.98
N LEU A 141 12.36 -14.10 -3.46
CA LEU A 141 12.79 -15.50 -3.66
C LEU A 141 12.78 -15.87 -5.14
N ARG A 142 11.75 -15.46 -5.87
CA ARG A 142 11.63 -15.70 -7.31
C ARG A 142 12.77 -15.07 -8.10
N MET A 143 13.07 -13.82 -7.80
CA MET A 143 14.18 -13.11 -8.46
C MET A 143 15.50 -13.77 -8.17
N TYR A 144 15.76 -14.16 -6.92
CA TYR A 144 16.97 -14.83 -6.53
C TYR A 144 17.15 -16.17 -7.26
N THR A 145 16.07 -16.96 -7.35
CA THR A 145 16.08 -18.24 -8.03
C THR A 145 16.37 -18.07 -9.53
N ASN A 146 15.76 -17.09 -10.18
CA ASN A 146 15.99 -16.80 -11.59
C ASN A 146 17.43 -16.39 -11.86
N ILE A 147 18.00 -15.54 -11.02
CA ILE A 147 19.39 -15.09 -11.13
C ILE A 147 20.32 -16.29 -10.99
N LYS A 148 20.08 -17.17 -10.04
CA LYS A 148 20.90 -18.36 -9.80
C LYS A 148 20.88 -19.32 -10.99
N VAL A 149 19.69 -19.57 -11.56
CA VAL A 149 19.56 -20.44 -12.73
C VAL A 149 20.32 -19.86 -13.94
N THR A 150 20.16 -18.55 -14.18
CA THR A 150 20.87 -17.86 -15.24
C THR A 150 22.40 -17.94 -15.04
N GLY A 151 22.88 -17.78 -13.81
CA GLY A 151 24.30 -17.87 -13.49
C GLY A 151 24.86 -19.27 -13.69
N GLU A 152 24.09 -20.31 -13.48
CA GLU A 152 24.51 -21.70 -13.70
C GLU A 152 24.65 -22.03 -15.19
N ASP A 153 23.90 -21.39 -16.03
CA ASP A 153 23.92 -21.61 -17.49
C ASP A 153 25.12 -20.92 -18.17
N GLU A 154 25.79 -20.05 -17.46
CA GLU A 154 26.99 -19.38 -17.94
C GLU A 154 28.25 -20.20 -17.63
#